data_b72e0a5a137333e43d0223fb72fffa3a
#
_entry.id   b72e0a5a137333e43d0223fb72fffa3a
#
_cell.length_a   1.000
_cell.length_b   1.000
_cell.length_c   1.000
_cell.angle_alpha   90.00
_cell.angle_beta   90.00
_cell.angle_gamma   90.00
#
_symmetry.space_group_name_H-M   'P 1'
#
loop_
_entity.id
_entity.type
_entity.pdbx_description
1 polymer ?
#
loop_
_entity_poly.entity_id
_entity_poly.type
_entity_poly.pdbx_seq_one_letter_code
_entity_poly.pdbx_strand_id
1 'polypeptide(L)'
;MTDQDLLSLRRTVVVLGHKGDEHAVRPMLQHHDSVIRELALGALHRMGALNDSDLAESVADDNLLVRRRAAELGAHYPRVDLGALLHDNEPVVVEMAVWAYGERVDIADDILDSIIALTTEHDDPLVREAGAAALGAIGDERGIPAILTACSDKPAVRRRAVLALAPFSGPEVDAAIDTALNDRDWQVRQSAEDLRR
;
A
#
# COMPACT_ATOMS: atom_id res chain seq x y z
N MET A 1 28.64 -17.31 -8.15
CA MET A 1 28.33 -17.11 -6.72
C MET A 1 27.47 -18.27 -6.29
N THR A 2 27.77 -18.94 -5.18
CA THR A 2 26.96 -20.04 -4.64
C THR A 2 25.75 -19.50 -3.87
N ASP A 3 24.74 -20.34 -3.61
CA ASP A 3 23.58 -19.94 -2.78
C ASP A 3 24.02 -19.51 -1.37
N GLN A 4 25.08 -20.12 -0.84
CA GLN A 4 25.63 -19.78 0.46
C GLN A 4 26.30 -18.40 0.46
N ASP A 5 26.95 -18.03 -0.65
CA ASP A 5 27.55 -16.70 -0.83
C ASP A 5 26.45 -15.63 -0.88
N LEU A 6 25.32 -15.90 -1.58
CA LEU A 6 24.16 -15.01 -1.64
C LEU A 6 23.52 -14.79 -0.27
N LEU A 7 23.32 -15.87 0.50
CA LEU A 7 22.75 -15.76 1.85
C LEU A 7 23.67 -14.95 2.77
N SER A 8 24.99 -15.12 2.65
CA SER A 8 25.98 -14.33 3.39
C SER A 8 25.92 -12.86 3.00
N LEU A 9 25.81 -12.56 1.71
CA LEU A 9 25.74 -11.19 1.21
C LEU A 9 24.44 -10.50 1.65
N ARG A 10 23.29 -11.19 1.61
CA ARG A 10 22.00 -10.67 2.12
C ARG A 10 22.10 -10.25 3.59
N ARG A 11 22.73 -11.09 4.45
CA ARG A 11 23.00 -10.74 5.86
C ARG A 11 23.93 -9.53 5.98
N THR A 12 24.93 -9.46 5.12
CA THR A 12 25.91 -8.37 5.10
C THR A 12 25.22 -7.03 4.79
N VAL A 13 24.32 -6.96 3.81
CA VAL A 13 23.57 -5.75 3.48
C VAL A 13 22.77 -5.24 4.67
N VAL A 14 22.08 -6.14 5.40
CA VAL A 14 21.36 -5.78 6.62
C VAL A 14 22.29 -5.20 7.69
N VAL A 15 23.44 -5.84 7.93
CA VAL A 15 24.43 -5.38 8.92
C VAL A 15 25.03 -4.03 8.53
N LEU A 16 25.36 -3.83 7.25
CA LEU A 16 25.87 -2.54 6.75
C LEU A 16 24.83 -1.44 6.92
N GLY A 17 23.55 -1.74 6.67
CA GLY A 17 22.44 -0.82 6.93
C GLY A 17 22.34 -0.39 8.38
N HIS A 18 22.54 -1.31 9.33
CA HIS A 18 22.56 -0.97 10.75
C HIS A 18 23.82 -0.18 11.18
N LYS A 19 24.93 -0.35 10.46
CA LYS A 19 26.17 0.41 10.72
C LYS A 19 26.17 1.80 10.08
N GLY A 20 25.20 2.10 9.24
CA GLY A 20 25.14 3.37 8.49
C GLY A 20 26.16 3.47 7.36
N ASP A 21 26.63 2.34 6.81
CA ASP A 21 27.61 2.32 5.72
C ASP A 21 26.92 2.48 4.36
N GLU A 22 26.50 3.72 4.06
CA GLU A 22 25.85 4.07 2.80
C GLU A 22 26.72 3.71 1.58
N HIS A 23 28.02 3.98 1.65
CA HIS A 23 28.93 3.74 0.53
C HIS A 23 28.96 2.28 0.11
N ALA A 24 28.92 1.37 1.07
CA ALA A 24 28.87 -0.06 0.81
C ALA A 24 27.49 -0.56 0.37
N VAL A 25 26.39 0.07 0.84
CA VAL A 25 25.01 -0.38 0.54
C VAL A 25 24.51 0.15 -0.81
N ARG A 26 24.78 1.40 -1.16
CA ARG A 26 24.22 2.05 -2.37
C ARG A 26 24.48 1.27 -3.67
N PRO A 27 25.67 0.71 -3.95
CA PRO A 27 25.88 -0.10 -5.15
C PRO A 27 25.00 -1.36 -5.20
N MET A 28 24.49 -1.83 -4.06
CA MET A 28 23.63 -3.02 -3.98
C MET A 28 22.22 -2.79 -4.57
N LEU A 29 21.81 -1.54 -4.79
CA LEU A 29 20.58 -1.23 -5.54
C LEU A 29 20.61 -1.76 -6.98
N GLN A 30 21.80 -1.95 -7.57
CA GLN A 30 21.99 -2.46 -8.93
C GLN A 30 22.42 -3.94 -8.95
N HIS A 31 22.29 -4.66 -7.83
CA HIS A 31 22.71 -6.05 -7.76
C HIS A 31 21.79 -6.96 -8.59
N HIS A 32 22.33 -8.00 -9.21
CA HIS A 32 21.54 -8.95 -10.04
C HIS A 32 20.50 -9.73 -9.23
N ASP A 33 20.72 -9.99 -7.93
CA ASP A 33 19.76 -10.64 -7.04
C ASP A 33 18.77 -9.61 -6.50
N SER A 34 17.49 -9.80 -6.79
CA SER A 34 16.42 -8.87 -6.41
C SER A 34 16.21 -8.73 -4.91
N VAL A 35 16.49 -9.78 -4.14
CA VAL A 35 16.40 -9.71 -2.67
C VAL A 35 17.48 -8.79 -2.11
N ILE A 36 18.66 -8.75 -2.73
CA ILE A 36 19.71 -7.79 -2.34
C ILE A 36 19.30 -6.37 -2.69
N ARG A 37 18.69 -6.12 -3.86
CA ARG A 37 18.16 -4.80 -4.22
C ARG A 37 17.09 -4.33 -3.23
N GLU A 38 16.14 -5.21 -2.89
CA GLU A 38 15.07 -4.93 -1.92
C GLU A 38 15.64 -4.60 -0.53
N LEU A 39 16.61 -5.39 -0.05
CA LEU A 39 17.28 -5.15 1.24
C LEU A 39 18.06 -3.84 1.24
N ALA A 40 18.70 -3.47 0.11
CA ALA A 40 19.46 -2.23 -0.02
C ALA A 40 18.52 -1.01 0.06
N LEU A 41 17.34 -1.05 -0.58
CA LEU A 41 16.30 -0.01 -0.44
C LEU A 41 15.93 0.21 1.02
N GLY A 42 15.59 -0.87 1.72
CA GLY A 42 15.22 -0.78 3.14
C GLY A 42 16.37 -0.31 4.03
N ALA A 43 17.62 -0.68 3.71
CA ALA A 43 18.80 -0.25 4.45
C ALA A 43 19.05 1.25 4.26
N LEU A 44 19.04 1.75 3.02
CA LEU A 44 19.22 3.17 2.71
C LEU A 44 18.10 4.03 3.30
N HIS A 45 16.86 3.57 3.26
CA HIS A 45 15.73 4.27 3.90
C HIS A 45 15.97 4.43 5.41
N ARG A 46 16.31 3.34 6.13
CA ARG A 46 16.57 3.39 7.58
C ARG A 46 17.72 4.32 7.95
N MET A 47 18.72 4.43 7.09
CA MET A 47 19.86 5.36 7.28
C MET A 47 19.50 6.81 6.96
N GLY A 48 18.34 7.09 6.38
CA GLY A 48 18.00 8.41 5.83
C GLY A 48 18.81 8.79 4.59
N ALA A 49 19.39 7.79 3.91
CA ALA A 49 20.27 7.98 2.75
C ALA A 49 19.58 7.63 1.41
N LEU A 50 18.38 7.04 1.42
CA LEU A 50 17.59 6.81 0.22
C LEU A 50 17.10 8.15 -0.34
N ASN A 51 17.26 8.38 -1.63
CA ASN A 51 16.78 9.58 -2.30
C ASN A 51 15.66 9.27 -3.31
N ASP A 52 14.99 10.32 -3.80
CA ASP A 52 13.86 10.19 -4.72
C ASP A 52 14.25 9.47 -6.03
N SER A 53 15.49 9.69 -6.54
CA SER A 53 15.94 9.04 -7.77
C SER A 53 16.15 7.53 -7.60
N ASP A 54 16.78 7.11 -6.49
CA ASP A 54 16.97 5.69 -6.17
C ASP A 54 15.62 4.97 -6.09
N LEU A 55 14.63 5.62 -5.47
CA LEU A 55 13.30 5.06 -5.30
C LEU A 55 12.53 5.03 -6.63
N ALA A 56 12.60 6.10 -7.44
CA ALA A 56 11.95 6.15 -8.75
C ALA A 56 12.47 5.08 -9.71
N GLU A 57 13.78 4.79 -9.70
CA GLU A 57 14.35 3.68 -10.47
C GLU A 57 13.76 2.32 -10.00
N SER A 58 13.59 2.15 -8.70
CA SER A 58 13.08 0.92 -8.11
C SER A 58 11.58 0.69 -8.34
N VAL A 59 10.80 1.74 -8.60
CA VAL A 59 9.39 1.66 -9.05
C VAL A 59 9.28 0.90 -10.38
N ALA A 60 10.29 1.00 -11.26
CA ALA A 60 10.33 0.33 -12.55
C ALA A 60 11.15 -0.97 -12.56
N ASP A 61 11.51 -1.52 -11.40
CA ASP A 61 12.31 -2.75 -11.31
C ASP A 61 11.59 -3.95 -11.95
N ASP A 62 12.34 -4.84 -12.57
CA ASP A 62 11.82 -6.05 -13.23
C ASP A 62 11.21 -7.05 -12.22
N ASN A 63 11.60 -6.98 -10.96
CA ASN A 63 11.18 -7.91 -9.91
C ASN A 63 10.09 -7.31 -9.00
N LEU A 64 9.00 -8.04 -8.84
CA LEU A 64 7.85 -7.62 -8.02
C LEU A 64 8.22 -7.28 -6.55
N LEU A 65 9.21 -7.96 -5.96
CA LEU A 65 9.60 -7.69 -4.56
C LEU A 65 10.21 -6.30 -4.41
N VAL A 66 11.00 -5.88 -5.41
CA VAL A 66 11.62 -4.55 -5.43
C VAL A 66 10.56 -3.49 -5.68
N ARG A 67 9.66 -3.69 -6.68
CA ARG A 67 8.55 -2.75 -6.95
C ARG A 67 7.63 -2.61 -5.73
N ARG A 68 7.26 -3.73 -5.10
CA ARG A 68 6.44 -3.72 -3.88
C ARG A 68 7.13 -2.95 -2.75
N ARG A 69 8.44 -3.17 -2.57
CA ARG A 69 9.21 -2.42 -1.56
C ARG A 69 9.32 -0.94 -1.91
N ALA A 70 9.46 -0.60 -3.18
CA ALA A 70 9.46 0.79 -3.64
C ALA A 70 8.10 1.46 -3.38
N ALA A 71 6.98 0.76 -3.61
CA ALA A 71 5.65 1.24 -3.27
C ALA A 71 5.52 1.53 -1.78
N GLU A 72 5.90 0.57 -0.91
CA GLU A 72 5.87 0.72 0.55
C GLU A 72 6.64 1.95 1.03
N LEU A 73 7.88 2.09 0.58
CA LEU A 73 8.71 3.23 0.94
C LEU A 73 8.18 4.55 0.36
N GLY A 74 7.53 4.49 -0.79
CA GLY A 74 6.93 5.62 -1.48
C GLY A 74 5.92 6.41 -0.65
N ALA A 75 5.33 5.82 0.40
CA ALA A 75 4.52 6.54 1.37
C ALA A 75 5.28 7.71 2.02
N HIS A 76 6.60 7.56 2.20
CA HIS A 76 7.47 8.55 2.83
C HIS A 76 8.16 9.49 1.82
N TYR A 77 7.98 9.28 0.52
CA TYR A 77 8.61 10.02 -0.56
C TYR A 77 7.55 10.60 -1.51
N PRO A 78 6.78 11.62 -1.10
CA PRO A 78 5.60 12.10 -1.83
C PRO A 78 5.92 12.68 -3.22
N ARG A 79 7.18 13.02 -3.50
CA ARG A 79 7.61 13.49 -4.83
C ARG A 79 7.87 12.36 -5.82
N VAL A 80 7.96 11.12 -5.35
CA VAL A 80 8.11 9.96 -6.24
C VAL A 80 6.74 9.52 -6.72
N ASP A 81 6.56 9.47 -8.03
CA ASP A 81 5.33 8.97 -8.64
C ASP A 81 5.25 7.45 -8.54
N LEU A 82 4.15 6.96 -7.99
CA LEU A 82 3.82 5.53 -7.90
C LEU A 82 2.66 5.15 -8.84
N GLY A 83 2.17 6.07 -9.68
CA GLY A 83 0.98 5.87 -10.50
C GLY A 83 1.06 4.64 -11.41
N ALA A 84 2.24 4.32 -11.95
CA ALA A 84 2.46 3.12 -12.74
C ALA A 84 2.19 1.83 -11.95
N LEU A 85 2.45 1.82 -10.63
CA LEU A 85 2.24 0.66 -9.77
C LEU A 85 0.76 0.39 -9.45
N LEU A 86 -0.13 1.36 -9.64
CA LEU A 86 -1.58 1.14 -9.56
C LEU A 86 -2.11 0.26 -10.69
N HIS A 87 -1.31 0.06 -11.75
CA HIS A 87 -1.62 -0.78 -12.91
C HIS A 87 -0.63 -1.95 -13.05
N ASP A 88 0.07 -2.31 -11.98
CA ASP A 88 0.99 -3.46 -11.98
C ASP A 88 0.25 -4.77 -12.23
N ASN A 89 0.91 -5.72 -12.88
CA ASN A 89 0.33 -7.05 -13.13
C ASN A 89 0.21 -7.90 -11.85
N GLU A 90 0.91 -7.52 -10.78
CA GLU A 90 0.94 -8.24 -9.52
C GLU A 90 0.04 -7.56 -8.48
N PRO A 91 -1.06 -8.17 -8.04
CA PRO A 91 -2.00 -7.55 -7.09
C PRO A 91 -1.36 -7.08 -5.78
N VAL A 92 -0.30 -7.76 -5.32
CA VAL A 92 0.43 -7.38 -4.11
C VAL A 92 1.27 -6.10 -4.26
N VAL A 93 1.61 -5.73 -5.49
CA VAL A 93 2.27 -4.45 -5.81
C VAL A 93 1.22 -3.35 -5.88
N VAL A 94 0.09 -3.61 -6.56
CA VAL A 94 -1.06 -2.67 -6.63
C VAL A 94 -1.57 -2.35 -5.23
N GLU A 95 -1.81 -3.37 -4.40
CA GLU A 95 -2.24 -3.22 -3.00
C GLU A 95 -1.32 -2.28 -2.23
N MET A 96 -0.01 -2.49 -2.34
CA MET A 96 0.98 -1.68 -1.63
C MET A 96 1.05 -0.24 -2.16
N ALA A 97 0.89 -0.02 -3.47
CA ALA A 97 0.84 1.31 -4.07
C ALA A 97 -0.42 2.09 -3.61
N VAL A 98 -1.57 1.41 -3.58
CA VAL A 98 -2.83 1.97 -3.08
C VAL A 98 -2.69 2.37 -1.61
N TRP A 99 -2.14 1.48 -0.77
CA TRP A 99 -1.86 1.78 0.62
C TRP A 99 -0.95 3.01 0.76
N ALA A 100 0.15 3.07 -0.01
CA ALA A 100 1.10 4.17 0.05
C ALA A 100 0.47 5.53 -0.29
N TYR A 101 -0.46 5.57 -1.25
CA TYR A 101 -1.23 6.79 -1.55
C TYR A 101 -2.20 7.16 -0.42
N GLY A 102 -2.79 6.18 0.28
CA GLY A 102 -3.61 6.42 1.47
C GLY A 102 -2.85 7.06 2.65
N GLU A 103 -1.53 6.87 2.71
CA GLU A 103 -0.65 7.48 3.73
C GLU A 103 -0.16 8.90 3.34
N ARG A 104 -0.40 9.35 2.11
CA ARG A 104 0.02 10.68 1.65
C ARG A 104 -1.02 11.73 1.98
N VAL A 105 -0.54 12.94 2.32
CA VAL A 105 -1.43 14.08 2.68
C VAL A 105 -2.16 14.62 1.46
N ASP A 106 -1.46 14.73 0.33
CA ASP A 106 -2.00 15.27 -0.91
C ASP A 106 -1.82 14.25 -2.03
N ILE A 107 -2.89 13.99 -2.77
CA ILE A 107 -2.88 13.16 -3.98
C ILE A 107 -3.53 13.91 -5.15
N ALA A 108 -3.09 13.59 -6.36
CA ALA A 108 -3.69 14.16 -7.56
C ALA A 108 -5.07 13.55 -7.85
N ASP A 109 -5.94 14.30 -8.53
CA ASP A 109 -7.32 13.85 -8.82
C ASP A 109 -7.37 12.56 -9.63
N ASP A 110 -6.48 12.38 -10.59
CA ASP A 110 -6.37 11.17 -11.41
C ASP A 110 -5.94 9.93 -10.61
N ILE A 111 -5.14 10.13 -9.57
CA ILE A 111 -4.78 9.07 -8.62
C ILE A 111 -6.00 8.68 -7.77
N LEU A 112 -6.75 9.66 -7.25
CA LEU A 112 -7.97 9.38 -6.52
C LEU A 112 -8.98 8.62 -7.37
N ASP A 113 -9.20 9.05 -8.62
CA ASP A 113 -10.08 8.36 -9.56
C ASP A 113 -9.63 6.91 -9.83
N SER A 114 -8.32 6.69 -9.94
CA SER A 114 -7.75 5.34 -10.08
C SER A 114 -8.02 4.46 -8.85
N ILE A 115 -7.85 5.00 -7.63
CA ILE A 115 -8.13 4.26 -6.39
C ILE A 115 -9.63 3.95 -6.27
N ILE A 116 -10.52 4.87 -6.64
CA ILE A 116 -11.97 4.64 -6.69
C ILE A 116 -12.31 3.47 -7.62
N ALA A 117 -11.76 3.46 -8.84
CA ALA A 117 -11.94 2.36 -9.80
C ALA A 117 -11.40 1.03 -9.25
N LEU A 118 -10.18 1.01 -8.71
CA LEU A 118 -9.58 -0.19 -8.12
C LEU A 118 -10.41 -0.76 -6.96
N THR A 119 -11.05 0.09 -6.17
CA THR A 119 -11.90 -0.32 -5.03
C THR A 119 -13.13 -1.11 -5.49
N THR A 120 -13.68 -0.81 -6.66
CA THR A 120 -14.93 -1.40 -7.15
C THR A 120 -14.74 -2.44 -8.24
N GLU A 121 -13.70 -2.34 -9.06
CA GLU A 121 -13.56 -3.06 -10.33
C GLU A 121 -12.41 -4.08 -10.34
N HIS A 122 -11.43 -3.96 -9.44
CA HIS A 122 -10.29 -4.88 -9.46
C HIS A 122 -10.69 -6.31 -9.11
N ASP A 123 -10.18 -7.30 -9.87
CA ASP A 123 -10.53 -8.71 -9.69
C ASP A 123 -10.12 -9.28 -8.33
N ASP A 124 -8.94 -8.88 -7.82
CA ASP A 124 -8.43 -9.36 -6.54
C ASP A 124 -9.05 -8.57 -5.37
N PRO A 125 -9.72 -9.26 -4.43
CA PRO A 125 -10.30 -8.62 -3.25
C PRO A 125 -9.27 -7.97 -2.31
N LEU A 126 -7.98 -8.37 -2.37
CA LEU A 126 -6.92 -7.73 -1.61
C LEU A 126 -6.75 -6.26 -2.04
N VAL A 127 -6.78 -6.00 -3.35
CA VAL A 127 -6.67 -4.64 -3.89
C VAL A 127 -7.92 -3.82 -3.55
N ARG A 128 -9.14 -4.43 -3.66
CA ARG A 128 -10.37 -3.73 -3.29
C ARG A 128 -10.42 -3.39 -1.79
N GLU A 129 -9.90 -4.28 -0.93
CA GLU A 129 -9.75 -4.03 0.51
C GLU A 129 -8.81 -2.84 0.78
N ALA A 130 -7.65 -2.82 0.13
CA ALA A 130 -6.69 -1.73 0.22
C ALA A 130 -7.28 -0.41 -0.30
N GLY A 131 -8.02 -0.46 -1.41
CA GLY A 131 -8.72 0.69 -1.97
C GLY A 131 -9.71 1.30 -1.00
N ALA A 132 -10.57 0.49 -0.38
CA ALA A 132 -11.50 0.97 0.64
C ALA A 132 -10.75 1.62 1.83
N ALA A 133 -9.65 1.00 2.30
CA ALA A 133 -8.83 1.58 3.37
C ALA A 133 -8.22 2.93 2.98
N ALA A 134 -7.64 3.02 1.78
CA ALA A 134 -7.01 4.24 1.29
C ALA A 134 -8.02 5.38 1.12
N LEU A 135 -9.21 5.10 0.54
CA LEU A 135 -10.28 6.11 0.41
C LEU A 135 -10.74 6.64 1.77
N GLY A 136 -10.85 5.77 2.78
CA GLY A 136 -11.16 6.20 4.15
C GLY A 136 -10.04 7.06 4.77
N ALA A 137 -8.77 6.74 4.52
CA ALA A 137 -7.63 7.50 5.01
C ALA A 137 -7.51 8.87 4.33
N ILE A 138 -7.74 8.93 3.00
CA ILE A 138 -7.74 10.16 2.22
C ILE A 138 -8.88 11.10 2.66
N GLY A 139 -10.07 10.55 2.95
CA GLY A 139 -11.20 11.32 3.47
C GLY A 139 -11.90 12.22 2.45
N ASP A 140 -11.67 12.03 1.14
CA ASP A 140 -12.36 12.77 0.09
C ASP A 140 -13.77 12.18 -0.15
N GLU A 141 -14.81 13.02 -0.13
CA GLU A 141 -16.21 12.60 -0.29
C GLU A 141 -16.49 11.89 -1.63
N ARG A 142 -15.68 12.13 -2.65
CA ARG A 142 -15.77 11.42 -3.95
C ARG A 142 -15.57 9.91 -3.81
N GLY A 143 -14.89 9.46 -2.76
CA GLY A 143 -14.68 8.05 -2.44
C GLY A 143 -15.88 7.34 -1.82
N ILE A 144 -16.86 8.08 -1.27
CA ILE A 144 -18.00 7.50 -0.54
C ILE A 144 -18.75 6.45 -1.38
N PRO A 145 -19.13 6.69 -2.64
CA PRO A 145 -19.88 5.69 -3.43
C PRO A 145 -19.13 4.36 -3.58
N ALA A 146 -17.80 4.41 -3.75
CA ALA A 146 -16.96 3.21 -3.85
C ALA A 146 -16.87 2.45 -2.52
N ILE A 147 -16.71 3.16 -1.40
CA ILE A 147 -16.71 2.57 -0.06
C ILE A 147 -18.07 1.90 0.23
N LEU A 148 -19.19 2.57 -0.09
CA LEU A 148 -20.53 1.99 0.08
C LEU A 148 -20.73 0.74 -0.76
N THR A 149 -20.21 0.70 -1.99
CA THR A 149 -20.22 -0.50 -2.84
C THR A 149 -19.40 -1.63 -2.19
N ALA A 150 -18.22 -1.32 -1.67
CA ALA A 150 -17.35 -2.27 -0.99
C ALA A 150 -17.98 -2.86 0.30
N CYS A 151 -18.94 -2.18 0.93
CA CYS A 151 -19.73 -2.72 2.05
C CYS A 151 -20.59 -3.93 1.66
N SER A 152 -20.72 -4.28 0.38
CA SER A 152 -21.46 -5.44 -0.11
C SER A 152 -20.57 -6.57 -0.67
N ASP A 153 -19.26 -6.44 -0.59
CA ASP A 153 -18.26 -7.35 -1.15
C ASP A 153 -17.99 -8.57 -0.24
N LYS A 154 -16.80 -9.18 -0.38
CA LYS A 154 -16.31 -10.28 0.46
C LYS A 154 -16.10 -9.82 1.91
N PRO A 155 -16.14 -10.73 2.90
CA PRO A 155 -16.09 -10.34 4.32
C PRO A 155 -14.93 -9.43 4.70
N ALA A 156 -13.70 -9.69 4.21
CA ALA A 156 -12.54 -8.85 4.49
C ALA A 156 -12.71 -7.43 3.94
N VAL A 157 -13.18 -7.32 2.69
CA VAL A 157 -13.45 -6.04 2.04
C VAL A 157 -14.57 -5.28 2.77
N ARG A 158 -15.71 -5.96 3.09
CA ARG A 158 -16.82 -5.35 3.84
C ARG A 158 -16.36 -4.78 5.18
N ARG A 159 -15.58 -5.58 5.94
CA ARG A 159 -15.02 -5.14 7.22
C ARG A 159 -14.20 -3.86 7.06
N ARG A 160 -13.32 -3.83 6.07
CA ARG A 160 -12.47 -2.65 5.80
C ARG A 160 -13.29 -1.46 5.34
N ALA A 161 -14.26 -1.68 4.47
CA ALA A 161 -15.16 -0.63 3.97
C ALA A 161 -15.98 0.01 5.09
N VAL A 162 -16.50 -0.78 6.03
CA VAL A 162 -17.21 -0.23 7.21
C VAL A 162 -16.29 0.68 8.02
N LEU A 163 -15.05 0.24 8.32
CA LEU A 163 -14.08 1.09 9.04
C LEU A 163 -13.70 2.35 8.25
N ALA A 164 -13.65 2.27 6.93
CA ALA A 164 -13.34 3.39 6.05
C ALA A 164 -14.44 4.48 6.05
N LEU A 165 -15.64 4.18 6.54
CA LEU A 165 -16.72 5.17 6.71
C LEU A 165 -16.48 6.12 7.90
N ALA A 166 -15.54 5.85 8.78
CA ALA A 166 -15.29 6.62 10.00
C ALA A 166 -15.17 8.15 9.81
N PRO A 167 -14.48 8.68 8.79
CA PRO A 167 -14.34 10.13 8.60
C PRO A 167 -15.57 10.79 7.97
N PHE A 168 -16.53 10.00 7.47
CA PHE A 168 -17.68 10.49 6.71
C PHE A 168 -18.95 10.51 7.55
N SER A 169 -19.93 11.32 7.10
CA SER A 169 -21.25 11.44 7.73
C SER A 169 -22.34 11.58 6.67
N GLY A 170 -23.56 11.27 7.04
CA GLY A 170 -24.73 11.43 6.18
C GLY A 170 -25.63 10.20 6.19
N PRO A 171 -26.86 10.33 5.65
CA PRO A 171 -27.86 9.28 5.75
C PRO A 171 -27.45 7.97 5.06
N GLU A 172 -26.70 8.03 3.99
CA GLU A 172 -26.21 6.83 3.28
C GLU A 172 -25.13 6.12 4.07
N VAL A 173 -24.22 6.86 4.68
CA VAL A 173 -23.16 6.34 5.58
C VAL A 173 -23.79 5.69 6.80
N ASP A 174 -24.73 6.37 7.46
CA ASP A 174 -25.46 5.86 8.62
C ASP A 174 -26.21 4.56 8.29
N ALA A 175 -26.92 4.51 7.16
CA ALA A 175 -27.64 3.33 6.70
C ALA A 175 -26.70 2.15 6.42
N ALA A 176 -25.51 2.40 5.87
CA ALA A 176 -24.50 1.35 5.63
C ALA A 176 -23.96 0.79 6.95
N ILE A 177 -23.65 1.64 7.93
CA ILE A 177 -23.20 1.22 9.26
C ILE A 177 -24.31 0.42 9.97
N ASP A 178 -25.57 0.88 9.93
CA ASP A 178 -26.72 0.16 10.53
C ASP A 178 -26.94 -1.20 9.87
N THR A 179 -26.72 -1.31 8.57
CA THR A 179 -26.76 -2.58 7.85
C THR A 179 -25.65 -3.51 8.33
N ALA A 180 -24.44 -2.98 8.51
CA ALA A 180 -23.27 -3.74 8.95
C ALA A 180 -23.40 -4.27 10.39
N LEU A 181 -24.17 -3.61 11.27
CA LEU A 181 -24.49 -4.11 12.62
C LEU A 181 -25.21 -5.48 12.58
N ASN A 182 -25.86 -5.83 11.47
CA ASN A 182 -26.57 -7.06 11.26
C ASN A 182 -25.87 -7.99 10.25
N ASP A 183 -24.61 -7.75 9.91
CA ASP A 183 -23.86 -8.57 8.96
C ASP A 183 -23.72 -10.01 9.47
N ARG A 184 -23.72 -10.98 8.54
CA ARG A 184 -23.47 -12.40 8.85
C ARG A 184 -22.09 -12.67 9.43
N ASP A 185 -21.08 -11.85 9.09
CA ASP A 185 -19.72 -11.94 9.59
C ASP A 185 -19.58 -11.12 10.88
N TRP A 186 -19.09 -11.76 11.93
CA TRP A 186 -18.98 -11.13 13.24
C TRP A 186 -17.94 -9.99 13.28
N GLN A 187 -16.88 -10.06 12.45
CA GLN A 187 -15.86 -9.01 12.39
C GLN A 187 -16.41 -7.74 11.73
N VAL A 188 -17.29 -7.89 10.75
CA VAL A 188 -18.00 -6.76 10.14
C VAL A 188 -18.93 -6.11 11.16
N ARG A 189 -19.72 -6.90 11.91
CA ARG A 189 -20.56 -6.37 13.00
C ARG A 189 -19.73 -5.60 14.04
N GLN A 190 -18.60 -6.18 14.47
CA GLN A 190 -17.71 -5.54 15.45
C GLN A 190 -17.20 -4.20 14.94
N SER A 191 -16.79 -4.11 13.66
CA SER A 191 -16.35 -2.86 13.04
C SER A 191 -17.44 -1.79 13.06
N ALA A 192 -18.69 -2.17 12.80
CA ALA A 192 -19.83 -1.25 12.86
C ALA A 192 -20.15 -0.81 14.30
N GLU A 193 -20.07 -1.71 15.28
CA GLU A 193 -20.23 -1.39 16.70
C GLU A 193 -19.17 -0.38 17.18
N ASP A 194 -17.93 -0.52 16.72
CA ASP A 194 -16.83 0.37 17.11
C ASP A 194 -17.05 1.79 16.57
N LEU A 195 -17.69 1.96 15.41
CA LEU A 195 -18.06 3.26 14.85
C LEU A 195 -19.27 3.92 15.54
N ARG A 196 -20.10 3.17 16.24
CA ARG A 196 -21.29 3.70 16.95
C ARG A 196 -21.01 4.06 18.42
N ARG A 197 -19.79 3.85 18.91
CA ARG A 197 -19.35 4.22 20.28
C ARG A 197 -18.92 5.68 20.39
#